data_abca460565f2d8c43bbeaa92fd1cdd9a
#
_entry.id   abca460565f2d8c43bbeaa92fd1cdd9a
#
_cell.length_a   1.000
_cell.length_b   1.000
_cell.length_c   1.000
_cell.angle_alpha   90.00
_cell.angle_beta   90.00
_cell.angle_gamma   90.00
#
_symmetry.space_group_name_H-M   'P 1'
#
loop_
_entity.id
_entity.type
_entity.pdbx_description
1 polymer ?
#
loop_
_entity_poly.entity_id
_entity_poly.type
_entity_poly.pdbx_seq_one_letter_code
_entity_poly.pdbx_strand_id
1 'polypeptide(L)'
;VQLNQMPEAILSPQEYTLYIGDTLFLELSENYTSYQWFNDNNDSISTNSILSVFQAGEYYVYVEDQNGCYDYSNTVTVNEVPRTELYVPNTFTPNADWHNEVFIVYGENIKEYSMKIFDRWGDLLFESDDIQKHWDGYYNGKKVEQNRYLYHIEILGEDDIEFTKSGIINVIY
;
A
#
# COMPACT_ATOMS: atom_id res chain seq x y z
N VAL A 1 12.20 45.34 27.65
CA VAL A 1 11.19 44.27 27.70
C VAL A 1 11.52 43.34 26.53
N GLN A 2 12.01 42.15 26.83
CA GLN A 2 12.23 41.13 25.79
C GLN A 2 10.86 40.51 25.54
N LEU A 3 10.30 40.71 24.34
CA LEU A 3 9.09 40.03 23.92
C LEU A 3 9.47 38.57 23.65
N ASN A 4 8.91 37.64 24.41
CA ASN A 4 9.01 36.21 24.08
C ASN A 4 8.23 35.95 22.81
N GLN A 5 8.88 35.26 21.87
CA GLN A 5 8.18 34.80 20.64
C GLN A 5 7.20 33.71 21.08
N MET A 6 5.98 33.76 20.61
CA MET A 6 4.99 32.69 20.82
C MET A 6 5.45 31.43 20.08
N PRO A 7 5.22 30.26 20.67
CA PRO A 7 5.45 29.00 19.95
C PRO A 7 4.59 28.95 18.67
N GLU A 8 5.10 28.25 17.65
CA GLU A 8 4.40 28.02 16.38
C GLU A 8 4.39 26.51 16.15
N ALA A 9 3.27 25.87 16.54
CA ALA A 9 3.11 24.42 16.39
C ALA A 9 2.53 24.07 15.02
N ILE A 10 3.34 23.48 14.12
CA ILE A 10 2.92 23.09 12.78
C ILE A 10 3.20 21.61 12.56
N LEU A 11 2.14 20.85 12.23
CA LEU A 11 2.21 19.48 11.74
C LEU A 11 2.25 19.49 10.20
N SER A 12 3.19 18.76 9.63
CA SER A 12 3.38 18.67 8.18
C SER A 12 3.82 17.27 7.75
N PRO A 13 3.22 16.73 6.69
CA PRO A 13 2.14 17.25 5.84
C PRO A 13 0.79 17.36 6.56
N GLN A 14 -0.23 17.94 5.90
CA GLN A 14 -1.60 18.03 6.46
C GLN A 14 -2.41 16.74 6.32
N GLU A 15 -2.01 15.87 5.39
CA GLU A 15 -2.64 14.57 5.16
C GLU A 15 -1.59 13.48 5.17
N TYR A 16 -1.93 12.37 5.79
CA TYR A 16 -1.10 11.17 5.90
C TYR A 16 -1.88 9.96 5.43
N THR A 17 -1.18 9.04 4.77
CA THR A 17 -1.68 7.71 4.47
C THR A 17 -1.12 6.72 5.47
N LEU A 18 -2.00 5.96 6.12
CA LEU A 18 -1.67 4.89 7.04
C LEU A 18 -2.13 3.56 6.44
N TYR A 19 -1.21 2.63 6.22
CA TYR A 19 -1.61 1.29 5.82
C TYR A 19 -2.18 0.52 7.02
N ILE A 20 -3.28 -0.22 6.78
CA ILE A 20 -3.93 -1.05 7.80
C ILE A 20 -2.89 -1.98 8.47
N GLY A 21 -2.80 -1.90 9.79
CA GLY A 21 -1.84 -2.66 10.60
C GLY A 21 -0.49 -1.99 10.83
N ASP A 22 -0.20 -0.87 10.17
CA ASP A 22 1.02 -0.09 10.41
C ASP A 22 0.82 0.91 11.57
N THR A 23 1.89 1.59 11.94
CA THR A 23 1.89 2.68 12.92
C THR A 23 2.48 3.92 12.28
N LEU A 24 1.74 5.01 12.33
CA LEU A 24 2.23 6.33 11.95
C LEU A 24 2.71 7.09 13.18
N PHE A 25 3.82 7.81 13.08
CA PHE A 25 4.34 8.67 14.13
C PHE A 25 4.17 10.13 13.72
N LEU A 26 3.42 10.89 14.52
CA LEU A 26 3.28 12.33 14.36
C LEU A 26 4.17 13.05 15.37
N GLU A 27 4.97 13.98 14.88
CA GLU A 27 5.87 14.80 15.69
C GLU A 27 5.96 16.21 15.14
N LEU A 28 6.30 17.15 16.01
CA LEU A 28 6.60 18.52 15.61
C LEU A 28 8.09 18.67 15.30
N SER A 29 8.43 19.59 14.39
CA SER A 29 9.83 19.91 14.05
C SER A 29 10.61 20.55 15.20
N GLU A 30 9.92 21.18 16.14
CA GLU A 30 10.48 21.84 17.30
C GLU A 30 10.10 21.13 18.59
N ASN A 31 10.94 21.29 19.64
CA ASN A 31 10.70 20.70 20.95
C ASN A 31 10.04 21.71 21.89
N TYR A 32 9.07 21.23 22.65
CA TYR A 32 8.34 21.98 23.66
C TYR A 32 8.48 21.34 25.03
N THR A 33 8.10 22.04 26.07
CA THR A 33 8.18 21.53 27.47
C THR A 33 7.03 20.59 27.81
N SER A 34 5.86 20.81 27.20
CA SER A 34 4.71 19.92 27.36
C SER A 34 3.95 19.74 26.04
N TYR A 35 3.28 18.61 25.94
CA TYR A 35 2.47 18.20 24.78
C TYR A 35 1.15 17.63 25.29
N GLN A 36 0.08 17.88 24.56
CA GLN A 36 -1.20 17.22 24.73
C GLN A 36 -1.86 17.01 23.37
N TRP A 37 -1.95 15.75 22.97
CA TRP A 37 -2.52 15.35 21.68
C TRP A 37 -4.01 15.08 21.82
N PHE A 38 -4.74 15.43 20.78
CA PHE A 38 -6.19 15.28 20.69
C PHE A 38 -6.60 14.58 19.40
N ASN A 39 -7.71 13.84 19.46
CA ASN A 39 -8.39 13.28 18.31
C ASN A 39 -9.55 14.17 17.83
N ASP A 40 -10.29 13.72 16.82
CA ASP A 40 -11.47 14.38 16.24
C ASP A 40 -12.62 14.62 17.23
N ASN A 41 -12.71 13.84 18.31
CA ASN A 41 -13.70 14.02 19.39
C ASN A 41 -13.24 15.02 20.45
N ASN A 42 -12.08 15.65 20.29
CA ASN A 42 -11.38 16.45 21.29
C ASN A 42 -11.02 15.68 22.57
N ASP A 43 -10.87 14.34 22.47
CA ASP A 43 -10.35 13.56 23.57
C ASP A 43 -8.84 13.69 23.65
N SER A 44 -8.31 13.89 24.87
CA SER A 44 -6.87 13.87 25.11
C SER A 44 -6.37 12.42 25.07
N ILE A 45 -5.49 12.12 24.09
CA ILE A 45 -5.05 10.76 23.80
C ILE A 45 -3.59 10.48 24.16
N SER A 46 -2.75 11.50 24.26
CA SER A 46 -1.33 11.36 24.64
C SER A 46 -0.73 12.66 25.16
N THR A 47 0.31 12.55 25.97
CA THR A 47 1.15 13.67 26.44
C THR A 47 2.61 13.52 26.03
N ASN A 48 2.94 12.55 25.19
CA ASN A 48 4.29 12.34 24.69
C ASN A 48 4.64 13.37 23.60
N SER A 49 5.92 13.61 23.37
CA SER A 49 6.39 14.46 22.26
C SER A 49 6.07 13.89 20.88
N ILE A 50 5.91 12.57 20.78
CA ILE A 50 5.54 11.84 19.58
C ILE A 50 4.23 11.10 19.82
N LEU A 51 3.26 11.25 18.93
CA LEU A 51 2.03 10.48 18.92
C LEU A 51 2.17 9.26 18.01
N SER A 52 1.83 8.07 18.54
CA SER A 52 1.66 6.85 17.75
C SER A 52 0.20 6.72 17.31
N VAL A 53 -0.03 6.73 16.01
CA VAL A 53 -1.37 6.64 15.39
C VAL A 53 -1.52 5.27 14.73
N PHE A 54 -2.65 4.59 15.00
CA PHE A 54 -2.96 3.24 14.52
C PHE A 54 -4.26 3.16 13.71
N GLN A 55 -4.95 4.28 13.50
CA GLN A 55 -6.25 4.32 12.83
C GLN A 55 -6.47 5.66 12.13
N ALA A 56 -7.37 5.67 11.16
CA ALA A 56 -7.83 6.90 10.52
C ALA A 56 -8.44 7.88 11.53
N GLY A 57 -8.33 9.18 11.25
CA GLY A 57 -8.90 10.23 12.09
C GLY A 57 -8.20 11.57 11.88
N GLU A 58 -8.66 12.57 12.63
CA GLU A 58 -8.05 13.88 12.69
C GLU A 58 -7.30 14.05 14.01
N TYR A 59 -6.09 14.63 13.94
CA TYR A 59 -5.21 14.78 15.09
C TYR A 59 -4.62 16.18 15.14
N TYR A 60 -4.49 16.71 16.34
CA TYR A 60 -3.78 17.96 16.59
C TYR A 60 -3.13 17.93 17.97
N VAL A 61 -2.21 18.86 18.24
CA VAL A 61 -1.46 18.93 19.48
C VAL A 61 -1.49 20.33 20.07
N TYR A 62 -1.70 20.39 21.38
CA TYR A 62 -1.39 21.55 22.22
C TYR A 62 0.03 21.43 22.71
N VAL A 63 0.76 22.53 22.71
CA VAL A 63 2.14 22.63 23.23
C VAL A 63 2.33 23.82 24.12
N GLU A 64 3.30 23.72 25.03
CA GLU A 64 3.72 24.82 25.90
C GLU A 64 5.26 24.89 25.90
N ASP A 65 5.80 26.10 25.80
CA ASP A 65 7.23 26.37 25.86
C ASP A 65 7.73 26.55 27.35
N GLN A 66 9.05 26.73 27.49
CA GLN A 66 9.67 26.94 28.81
C GLN A 66 9.27 28.25 29.50
N ASN A 67 8.62 29.18 28.81
CA ASN A 67 8.15 30.45 29.31
C ASN A 67 6.66 30.42 29.70
N GLY A 68 5.99 29.29 29.50
CA GLY A 68 4.56 29.11 29.68
C GLY A 68 3.71 29.70 28.58
N CYS A 69 4.30 30.00 27.41
CA CYS A 69 3.54 30.37 26.22
C CYS A 69 3.07 29.09 25.51
N TYR A 70 1.86 29.11 24.95
CA TYR A 70 1.24 27.94 24.35
C TYR A 70 0.72 28.21 22.94
N ASP A 71 0.55 27.14 22.20
CA ASP A 71 -0.07 27.14 20.88
C ASP A 71 -0.77 25.80 20.58
N TYR A 72 -1.68 25.82 19.62
CA TYR A 72 -2.31 24.61 19.05
C TYR A 72 -1.83 24.45 17.62
N SER A 73 -1.45 23.25 17.26
CA SER A 73 -1.10 22.95 15.88
C SER A 73 -2.33 23.04 14.93
N ASN A 74 -2.05 23.07 13.64
CA ASN A 74 -3.06 22.71 12.65
C ASN A 74 -3.51 21.26 12.88
N THR A 75 -4.74 20.96 12.46
CA THR A 75 -5.24 19.59 12.39
C THR A 75 -4.64 18.89 11.17
N VAL A 76 -4.25 17.63 11.35
CA VAL A 76 -3.84 16.72 10.26
C VAL A 76 -4.83 15.59 10.13
N THR A 77 -5.08 15.17 8.88
CA THR A 77 -5.95 14.04 8.56
C THR A 77 -5.11 12.80 8.28
N VAL A 78 -5.44 11.68 8.91
CA VAL A 78 -4.86 10.38 8.67
C VAL A 78 -5.90 9.52 7.97
N ASN A 79 -5.61 9.10 6.74
CA ASN A 79 -6.44 8.22 5.93
C ASN A 79 -5.87 6.81 5.99
N GLU A 80 -6.70 5.83 6.39
CA GLU A 80 -6.31 4.44 6.44
C GLU A 80 -6.67 3.75 5.13
N VAL A 81 -5.70 3.04 4.55
CA VAL A 81 -5.86 2.32 3.28
C VAL A 81 -5.35 0.89 3.42
N PRO A 82 -5.98 -0.09 2.74
CA PRO A 82 -5.45 -1.44 2.70
C PRO A 82 -4.18 -1.47 1.83
N ARG A 83 -3.21 -2.32 2.20
CA ARG A 83 -2.01 -2.55 1.38
C ARG A 83 -2.33 -3.45 0.21
N THR A 84 -1.98 -3.02 -0.99
CA THR A 84 -2.10 -3.86 -2.19
C THR A 84 -1.01 -4.90 -2.22
N GLU A 85 -1.37 -6.17 -2.39
CA GLU A 85 -0.43 -7.28 -2.46
C GLU A 85 -0.63 -8.08 -3.76
N LEU A 86 0.49 -8.54 -4.35
CA LEU A 86 0.49 -9.40 -5.53
C LEU A 86 1.55 -10.48 -5.41
N TYR A 87 1.11 -11.73 -5.42
CA TYR A 87 1.96 -12.91 -5.53
C TYR A 87 1.80 -13.58 -6.88
N VAL A 88 2.91 -13.77 -7.61
CA VAL A 88 2.94 -14.41 -8.92
C VAL A 88 3.85 -15.63 -8.85
N PRO A 89 3.33 -16.86 -8.99
CA PRO A 89 4.16 -18.05 -9.05
C PRO A 89 5.02 -18.06 -10.32
N ASN A 90 6.06 -18.84 -10.33
CA ASN A 90 6.97 -18.95 -11.48
C ASN A 90 6.86 -20.26 -12.25
N THR A 91 5.96 -21.15 -11.85
CA THR A 91 5.85 -22.50 -12.42
C THR A 91 4.43 -23.03 -12.23
N PHE A 92 3.91 -23.73 -13.23
CA PHE A 92 2.71 -24.56 -13.09
C PHE A 92 2.83 -25.82 -13.99
N THR A 93 1.98 -26.81 -13.72
CA THR A 93 2.11 -28.17 -14.29
C THR A 93 0.78 -28.66 -14.84
N PRO A 94 0.37 -28.21 -16.06
CA PRO A 94 -0.91 -28.62 -16.66
C PRO A 94 -0.84 -30.05 -17.21
N ASN A 95 -0.69 -31.05 -16.32
CA ASN A 95 -0.46 -32.46 -16.65
C ASN A 95 -1.66 -33.38 -16.37
N ALA A 96 -2.81 -32.80 -15.94
CA ALA A 96 -4.05 -33.46 -15.60
C ALA A 96 -3.96 -34.39 -14.36
N ASP A 97 -3.11 -34.02 -13.40
CA ASP A 97 -2.99 -34.70 -12.09
C ASP A 97 -3.77 -34.02 -10.94
N TRP A 98 -4.55 -32.96 -11.26
CA TRP A 98 -5.36 -32.13 -10.38
C TRP A 98 -4.55 -31.17 -9.47
N HIS A 99 -3.25 -30.99 -9.72
CA HIS A 99 -2.39 -30.08 -8.98
C HIS A 99 -1.69 -29.09 -9.91
N ASN A 100 -1.77 -27.79 -9.61
CA ASN A 100 -1.13 -26.72 -10.38
C ASN A 100 -1.46 -26.73 -11.90
N GLU A 101 -2.68 -27.10 -12.24
CA GLU A 101 -3.14 -27.24 -13.65
C GLU A 101 -3.28 -25.92 -14.37
N VAL A 102 -3.34 -24.80 -13.64
CA VAL A 102 -3.49 -23.46 -14.17
C VAL A 102 -2.49 -22.50 -13.51
N PHE A 103 -2.09 -21.50 -14.26
CA PHE A 103 -1.27 -20.42 -13.74
C PHE A 103 -2.15 -19.41 -12.97
N ILE A 104 -2.07 -19.43 -11.65
CA ILE A 104 -2.86 -18.60 -10.75
C ILE A 104 -2.01 -17.45 -10.22
N VAL A 105 -2.49 -16.24 -10.41
CA VAL A 105 -1.96 -15.05 -9.76
C VAL A 105 -2.83 -14.76 -8.53
N TYR A 106 -2.21 -14.49 -7.41
CA TYR A 106 -2.90 -14.14 -6.17
C TYR A 106 -2.70 -12.66 -5.88
N GLY A 107 -3.75 -11.96 -5.53
CA GLY A 107 -3.66 -10.56 -5.16
C GLY A 107 -4.78 -10.15 -4.21
N GLU A 108 -4.49 -9.14 -3.39
CA GLU A 108 -5.42 -8.55 -2.45
C GLU A 108 -5.46 -7.04 -2.65
N ASN A 109 -6.62 -6.43 -2.42
CA ASN A 109 -6.85 -4.99 -2.50
C ASN A 109 -6.48 -4.40 -3.88
N ILE A 110 -6.84 -5.12 -4.95
CA ILE A 110 -6.60 -4.73 -6.33
C ILE A 110 -7.88 -4.11 -6.91
N LYS A 111 -7.78 -2.89 -7.40
CA LYS A 111 -8.83 -2.10 -8.03
C LYS A 111 -8.93 -2.37 -9.53
N GLU A 112 -7.77 -2.43 -10.20
CA GLU A 112 -7.66 -2.76 -11.62
C GLU A 112 -6.52 -3.75 -11.84
N TYR A 113 -6.73 -4.66 -12.79
CA TYR A 113 -5.79 -5.73 -13.11
C TYR A 113 -5.72 -5.95 -14.61
N SER A 114 -4.53 -6.17 -15.13
CA SER A 114 -4.29 -6.63 -16.50
C SER A 114 -3.12 -7.60 -16.50
N MET A 115 -3.29 -8.75 -17.13
CA MET A 115 -2.22 -9.74 -17.32
C MET A 115 -2.12 -10.14 -18.78
N LYS A 116 -0.89 -10.20 -19.29
CA LYS A 116 -0.55 -10.71 -20.61
C LYS A 116 0.53 -11.75 -20.50
N ILE A 117 0.41 -12.85 -21.28
CA ILE A 117 1.40 -13.92 -21.34
C ILE A 117 1.86 -14.07 -22.79
N PHE A 118 3.16 -14.14 -22.97
CA PHE A 118 3.82 -14.18 -24.28
C PHE A 118 4.73 -15.40 -24.38
N ASP A 119 4.91 -15.87 -25.60
CA ASP A 119 5.97 -16.81 -25.90
C ASP A 119 7.34 -16.10 -26.02
N ARG A 120 8.40 -16.87 -26.29
CA ARG A 120 9.77 -16.34 -26.46
C ARG A 120 9.95 -15.45 -27.69
N TRP A 121 9.01 -15.47 -28.63
CA TRP A 121 9.03 -14.67 -29.86
C TRP A 121 8.27 -13.34 -29.68
N GLY A 122 7.55 -13.20 -28.56
CA GLY A 122 6.72 -12.05 -28.25
C GLY A 122 5.28 -12.18 -28.73
N ASP A 123 4.87 -13.37 -29.19
CA ASP A 123 3.48 -13.63 -29.58
C ASP A 123 2.60 -13.73 -28.31
N LEU A 124 1.47 -13.00 -28.30
CA LEU A 124 0.51 -13.00 -27.21
C LEU A 124 -0.25 -14.33 -27.19
N LEU A 125 -0.15 -15.07 -26.09
CA LEU A 125 -0.81 -16.36 -25.90
C LEU A 125 -2.08 -16.27 -25.04
N PHE A 126 -2.08 -15.36 -24.05
CA PHE A 126 -3.18 -15.17 -23.11
C PHE A 126 -3.24 -13.74 -22.64
N GLU A 127 -4.46 -13.23 -22.44
CA GLU A 127 -4.69 -11.97 -21.74
C GLU A 127 -5.96 -12.02 -20.88
N SER A 128 -5.96 -11.26 -19.81
CA SER A 128 -7.11 -11.11 -18.92
C SER A 128 -7.01 -9.80 -18.13
N ASP A 129 -8.16 -9.18 -17.94
CA ASP A 129 -8.42 -8.08 -16.99
C ASP A 129 -9.10 -8.56 -15.69
N ASP A 130 -9.29 -9.87 -15.56
CA ASP A 130 -9.89 -10.53 -14.40
C ASP A 130 -8.84 -11.44 -13.74
N ILE A 131 -8.48 -11.15 -12.48
CA ILE A 131 -7.52 -11.93 -11.70
C ILE A 131 -7.99 -13.37 -11.44
N GLN A 132 -9.31 -13.63 -11.50
CA GLN A 132 -9.88 -14.97 -11.34
C GLN A 132 -9.79 -15.81 -12.63
N LYS A 133 -9.45 -15.19 -13.76
CA LYS A 133 -9.28 -15.89 -15.04
C LYS A 133 -7.83 -16.32 -15.19
N HIS A 134 -7.59 -17.59 -15.04
CA HIS A 134 -6.29 -18.22 -15.04
C HIS A 134 -5.90 -18.76 -16.43
N TRP A 135 -4.60 -18.81 -16.73
CA TRP A 135 -4.10 -19.46 -17.94
C TRP A 135 -3.89 -20.96 -17.69
N ASP A 136 -4.50 -21.78 -18.55
CA ASP A 136 -4.47 -23.24 -18.48
C ASP A 136 -3.34 -23.89 -19.30
N GLY A 137 -2.43 -23.10 -19.88
CA GLY A 137 -1.36 -23.60 -20.73
C GLY A 137 -1.82 -23.98 -22.13
N TYR A 138 -2.99 -23.50 -22.58
CA TYR A 138 -3.47 -23.69 -23.95
C TYR A 138 -3.43 -22.40 -24.75
N TYR A 139 -3.16 -22.53 -26.04
CA TYR A 139 -3.26 -21.48 -27.05
C TYR A 139 -3.92 -22.00 -28.30
N ASN A 140 -5.00 -21.36 -28.78
CA ASN A 140 -5.79 -21.79 -29.94
C ASN A 140 -6.25 -23.27 -29.86
N GLY A 141 -6.64 -23.72 -28.65
CA GLY A 141 -7.12 -25.07 -28.39
C GLY A 141 -6.03 -26.16 -28.41
N LYS A 142 -4.76 -25.77 -28.46
CA LYS A 142 -3.62 -26.67 -28.34
C LYS A 142 -2.80 -26.39 -27.12
N LYS A 143 -2.35 -27.44 -26.48
CA LYS A 143 -1.44 -27.37 -25.35
C LYS A 143 -0.09 -26.76 -25.78
N VAL A 144 0.42 -25.79 -25.03
CA VAL A 144 1.71 -25.17 -25.36
C VAL A 144 2.85 -26.15 -25.05
N GLU A 145 4.03 -25.94 -25.58
CA GLU A 145 5.21 -26.76 -25.28
C GLU A 145 5.71 -26.52 -23.85
N GLN A 146 6.36 -27.54 -23.28
CA GLN A 146 7.11 -27.38 -22.03
C GLN A 146 8.27 -26.40 -22.27
N ASN A 147 8.15 -25.20 -21.73
CA ASN A 147 9.08 -24.09 -21.97
C ASN A 147 8.91 -22.97 -20.95
N ARG A 148 9.66 -21.88 -21.17
CA ARG A 148 9.53 -20.60 -20.46
C ARG A 148 8.69 -19.63 -21.26
N TYR A 149 7.75 -18.99 -20.58
CA TYR A 149 6.86 -17.96 -21.11
C TYR A 149 7.06 -16.69 -20.31
N LEU A 150 6.77 -15.55 -20.92
CA LEU A 150 6.90 -14.25 -20.27
C LEU A 150 5.53 -13.78 -19.82
N TYR A 151 5.42 -13.25 -18.62
CA TYR A 151 4.22 -12.53 -18.20
C TYR A 151 4.52 -11.05 -18.00
N HIS A 152 3.50 -10.25 -18.21
CA HIS A 152 3.44 -8.84 -17.88
C HIS A 152 2.12 -8.57 -17.18
N ILE A 153 2.18 -8.01 -15.97
CA ILE A 153 1.01 -7.70 -15.15
C ILE A 153 1.08 -6.22 -14.79
N GLU A 154 -0.03 -5.52 -14.97
CA GLU A 154 -0.25 -4.15 -14.56
C GLU A 154 -1.40 -4.15 -13.56
N ILE A 155 -1.25 -3.46 -12.45
CA ILE A 155 -2.30 -3.31 -11.46
C ILE A 155 -2.39 -1.87 -10.95
N LEU A 156 -3.62 -1.48 -10.58
CA LEU A 156 -3.92 -0.34 -9.74
C LEU A 156 -4.48 -0.88 -8.42
N GLY A 157 -3.85 -0.51 -7.32
CA GLY A 157 -4.28 -0.90 -5.98
C GLY A 157 -5.43 -0.06 -5.43
N GLU A 158 -6.08 -0.52 -4.36
CA GLU A 158 -7.04 0.29 -3.59
C GLU A 158 -6.36 1.45 -2.84
N ASP A 159 -5.04 1.38 -2.70
CA ASP A 159 -4.17 2.46 -2.21
C ASP A 159 -3.82 3.50 -3.30
N ASP A 160 -4.45 3.41 -4.49
CA ASP A 160 -4.23 4.23 -5.69
C ASP A 160 -2.77 4.18 -6.20
N ILE A 161 -2.00 3.15 -5.83
CA ILE A 161 -0.65 2.92 -6.35
C ILE A 161 -0.72 2.00 -7.57
N GLU A 162 -0.14 2.48 -8.67
CA GLU A 162 0.06 1.68 -9.88
C GLU A 162 1.44 1.00 -9.82
N PHE A 163 1.49 -0.27 -10.14
CA PHE A 163 2.75 -0.94 -10.38
C PHE A 163 2.65 -2.05 -11.44
N THR A 164 3.79 -2.37 -12.02
CA THR A 164 3.92 -3.43 -13.02
C THR A 164 4.83 -4.53 -12.50
N LYS A 165 4.50 -5.77 -12.88
CA LYS A 165 5.33 -6.93 -12.58
C LYS A 165 5.50 -7.78 -13.84
N SER A 166 6.76 -8.03 -14.21
CA SER A 166 7.09 -8.92 -15.33
C SER A 166 8.01 -10.02 -14.87
N GLY A 167 7.91 -11.17 -15.50
CA GLY A 167 8.75 -12.31 -15.17
C GLY A 167 8.55 -13.49 -16.09
N ILE A 168 9.04 -14.66 -15.63
CA ILE A 168 9.04 -15.90 -16.42
C ILE A 168 8.14 -16.91 -15.71
N ILE A 169 7.33 -17.61 -16.52
CA ILE A 169 6.55 -18.78 -16.13
C ILE A 169 7.20 -20.01 -16.75
N ASN A 170 7.46 -21.04 -15.93
CA ASN A 170 7.89 -22.34 -16.43
C ASN A 170 6.66 -23.24 -16.55
N VAL A 171 6.41 -23.74 -17.74
CA VAL A 171 5.41 -24.78 -17.99
C VAL A 171 6.11 -26.14 -18.00
N ILE A 172 5.71 -27.06 -17.12
CA ILE A 172 6.29 -28.40 -16.94
C ILE A 172 5.16 -29.44 -17.03
N TYR A 173 5.44 -30.61 -17.60
CA TYR A 173 4.49 -31.73 -17.70
C TYR A 173 5.00 -32.97 -17.01
#